data_831a0b8c1eeae6e6cd73f0f0c9f6e2a7
#
_entry.id   831a0b8c1eeae6e6cd73f0f0c9f6e2a7
#
_cell.length_a   1.000
_cell.length_b   1.000
_cell.length_c   1.000
_cell.angle_alpha   90.00
_cell.angle_beta   90.00
_cell.angle_gamma   90.00
#
_symmetry.space_group_name_H-M   'P 1'
#
loop_
_entity.id
_entity.type
_entity.pdbx_description
1 polymer ?
#
loop_
_entity_poly.entity_id
_entity_poly.type
_entity_poly.pdbx_seq_one_letter_code
_entity_poly.pdbx_strand_id
1 'polypeptide(L)'
;EILALEEWPLRTRPPAGGDAGSGRYFEGDAHGYLEIERFDRVGRFGRRGMISAGAIDDELFGMRDDWPSFAQRCEEAGMLGPDAVEQVLVLTAFSELIGNVDRHSENLSLMTDERGRPVGVSPAYDMLPTVYAPLGGGIEPPLRPITPSFRSLGARPEVWARAFEAAHAFWLAAADDHRLSRPVRKVSAGNARLIAEVVAPLLPARRAENGQGRPTLG
;
A
#
# COMPACT_ATOMS: atom_id res chain seq x y z
N GLU A 1 3.67 13.95 -12.73
CA GLU A 1 2.50 13.94 -11.82
C GLU A 1 2.43 12.65 -10.96
N ILE A 2 2.79 11.49 -11.49
CA ILE A 2 2.75 10.21 -10.76
C ILE A 2 3.63 10.22 -9.51
N LEU A 3 4.81 10.81 -9.55
CA LEU A 3 5.70 10.95 -8.40
C LEU A 3 5.08 11.79 -7.27
N ALA A 4 4.25 12.78 -7.60
CA ALA A 4 3.52 13.55 -6.60
C ALA A 4 2.46 12.69 -5.89
N LEU A 5 1.92 11.68 -6.58
CA LEU A 5 0.98 10.72 -5.99
C LEU A 5 1.67 9.75 -5.00
N GLU A 6 2.96 9.45 -5.17
CA GLU A 6 3.70 8.59 -4.23
C GLU A 6 3.91 9.25 -2.86
N GLU A 7 3.94 10.57 -2.78
CA GLU A 7 4.03 11.29 -1.50
C GLU A 7 2.86 10.95 -0.56
N TRP A 8 1.68 10.68 -1.08
CA TRP A 8 0.47 10.46 -0.29
C TRP A 8 0.44 9.12 0.46
N PRO A 9 0.77 7.97 -0.14
CA PRO A 9 0.90 6.71 0.60
C PRO A 9 1.96 6.78 1.71
N LEU A 10 3.02 7.57 1.50
CA LEU A 10 4.06 7.79 2.51
C LEU A 10 3.59 8.68 3.66
N ARG A 11 2.66 9.61 3.42
CA ARG A 11 2.06 10.48 4.44
C ARG A 11 0.87 9.85 5.16
N THR A 12 0.06 9.09 4.46
CA THR A 12 -1.03 8.33 5.07
C THR A 12 -0.43 7.10 5.71
N ARG A 13 -0.44 7.05 7.05
CA ARG A 13 0.04 5.90 7.81
C ARG A 13 -0.53 4.62 7.19
N PRO A 14 0.31 3.67 6.74
CA PRO A 14 -0.21 2.43 6.15
C PRO A 14 -1.15 1.76 7.16
N PRO A 15 -2.27 1.17 6.70
CA PRO A 15 -3.25 0.55 7.58
C PRO A 15 -2.68 -0.55 8.46
N ALA A 16 -1.49 -1.02 8.17
CA ALA A 16 -0.81 -2.11 8.87
C ALA A 16 0.04 -1.71 10.09
N GLY A 17 0.00 -0.43 10.52
CA GLY A 17 0.67 -0.03 11.78
C GLY A 17 2.19 0.12 11.73
N GLY A 18 2.83 -0.02 10.57
CA GLY A 18 4.25 0.27 10.38
C GLY A 18 4.52 1.78 10.27
N ASP A 19 5.75 2.21 10.56
CA ASP A 19 6.17 3.56 10.22
C ASP A 19 6.16 3.70 8.69
N ALA A 20 5.30 4.59 8.17
CA ALA A 20 5.42 5.01 6.79
C ALA A 20 6.70 5.84 6.65
N GLY A 21 7.48 5.59 5.61
CA GLY A 21 8.55 6.50 5.25
C GLY A 21 7.99 7.92 5.06
N SER A 22 8.72 8.95 5.48
CA SER A 22 8.34 10.30 5.13
C SER A 22 8.82 10.60 3.71
N GLY A 23 7.95 11.12 2.85
CA GLY A 23 8.28 11.53 1.50
C GLY A 23 7.90 12.98 1.26
N ARG A 24 8.67 13.66 0.41
CA ARG A 24 8.41 15.01 -0.02
C ARG A 24 8.62 15.15 -1.52
N TYR A 25 7.58 15.54 -2.22
CA TYR A 25 7.68 15.92 -3.63
C TYR A 25 8.03 17.42 -3.76
N PHE A 26 8.92 17.74 -4.68
CA PHE A 26 9.23 19.12 -5.07
C PHE A 26 9.54 19.22 -6.57
N GLU A 27 9.28 20.38 -7.14
CA GLU A 27 9.56 20.68 -8.53
C GLU A 27 10.88 21.44 -8.63
N GLY A 28 11.75 21.01 -9.54
CA GLY A 28 12.90 21.75 -10.00
C GLY A 28 12.66 22.35 -11.39
N ASP A 29 13.67 23.01 -11.96
CA ASP A 29 13.53 23.77 -13.22
C ASP A 29 13.04 22.95 -14.42
N ALA A 30 13.31 21.65 -14.46
CA ALA A 30 12.94 20.79 -15.59
C ALA A 30 12.34 19.44 -15.18
N HIS A 31 12.39 19.08 -13.89
CA HIS A 31 12.01 17.75 -13.41
C HIS A 31 11.32 17.84 -12.05
N GLY A 32 10.41 16.92 -11.79
CA GLY A 32 9.88 16.65 -10.47
C GLY A 32 10.76 15.65 -9.74
N TYR A 33 10.95 15.86 -8.43
CA TYR A 33 11.76 15.00 -7.55
C TYR A 33 10.91 14.54 -6.38
N LEU A 34 11.05 13.28 -6.01
CA LEU A 34 10.52 12.73 -4.77
C LEU A 34 11.71 12.37 -3.86
N GLU A 35 11.80 13.06 -2.73
CA GLU A 35 12.74 12.73 -1.67
C GLU A 35 12.03 11.82 -0.67
N ILE A 36 12.62 10.66 -0.38
CA ILE A 36 12.09 9.69 0.57
C ILE A 36 13.11 9.47 1.67
N GLU A 37 12.68 9.63 2.93
CA GLU A 37 13.51 9.28 4.07
C GLU A 37 13.71 7.77 4.12
N ARG A 38 14.96 7.35 4.16
CA ARG A 38 15.32 5.94 4.16
C ARG A 38 15.11 5.31 5.53
N PHE A 39 14.15 4.42 5.64
CA PHE A 39 13.83 3.68 6.87
C PHE A 39 14.92 2.67 7.28
N ASP A 40 15.81 2.29 6.37
CA ASP A 40 16.96 1.41 6.62
C ASP A 40 18.20 2.15 7.13
N ARG A 41 18.08 3.46 7.44
CA ARG A 41 19.16 4.27 7.98
C ARG A 41 18.86 4.69 9.41
N VAL A 42 19.90 4.71 10.26
CA VAL A 42 19.82 5.14 11.66
C VAL A 42 20.95 6.12 11.95
N GLY A 43 20.59 7.38 12.22
CA GLY A 43 21.58 8.44 12.41
C GLY A 43 22.53 8.58 11.21
N ARG A 44 23.77 9.04 11.47
CA ARG A 44 24.71 9.34 10.38
C ARG A 44 25.29 8.10 9.68
N PHE A 45 25.50 7.01 10.40
CA PHE A 45 26.22 5.85 9.87
C PHE A 45 25.52 4.51 10.12
N GLY A 46 24.48 4.50 10.97
CA GLY A 46 23.75 3.29 11.30
C GLY A 46 22.91 2.77 10.12
N ARG A 47 22.71 1.46 10.10
CA ARG A 47 21.89 0.76 9.10
C ARG A 47 21.03 -0.29 9.78
N ARG A 48 19.85 -0.50 9.26
CA ARG A 48 19.00 -1.66 9.57
C ARG A 48 19.11 -2.65 8.43
N GLY A 49 19.17 -3.94 8.75
CA GLY A 49 19.17 -4.98 7.74
C GLY A 49 17.81 -5.09 7.04
N MET A 50 17.85 -5.28 5.74
CA MET A 50 16.66 -5.44 4.91
C MET A 50 16.99 -6.41 3.77
N ILE A 51 16.04 -7.26 3.43
CA ILE A 51 16.15 -8.22 2.32
C ILE A 51 14.84 -8.24 1.53
N SER A 52 14.89 -8.17 0.20
CA SER A 52 13.70 -8.21 -0.65
C SER A 52 13.02 -9.58 -0.61
N ALA A 53 11.71 -9.59 -0.80
CA ALA A 53 10.96 -10.83 -0.96
C ALA A 53 11.50 -11.66 -2.13
N GLY A 54 11.93 -10.99 -3.22
CA GLY A 54 12.54 -11.67 -4.35
C GLY A 54 13.81 -12.43 -3.98
N ALA A 55 14.72 -11.82 -3.22
CA ALA A 55 15.95 -12.48 -2.80
C ALA A 55 15.70 -13.66 -1.85
N ILE A 56 14.71 -13.55 -0.95
CA ILE A 56 14.29 -14.64 -0.08
C ILE A 56 13.65 -15.76 -0.90
N ASP A 57 12.78 -15.41 -1.82
CA ASP A 57 12.07 -16.38 -2.64
C ASP A 57 13.03 -17.18 -3.52
N ASP A 58 13.99 -16.51 -4.16
CA ASP A 58 15.01 -17.16 -5.00
C ASP A 58 15.87 -18.16 -4.22
N GLU A 59 16.22 -17.81 -2.98
CA GLU A 59 17.08 -18.66 -2.15
C GLU A 59 16.31 -19.85 -1.55
N LEU A 60 15.06 -19.63 -1.11
CA LEU A 60 14.35 -20.60 -0.28
C LEU A 60 13.18 -21.32 -0.97
N PHE A 61 12.48 -20.65 -1.90
CA PHE A 61 11.21 -21.16 -2.44
C PHE A 61 11.21 -21.33 -3.96
N GLY A 62 11.80 -20.38 -4.69
CA GLY A 62 11.91 -20.43 -6.15
C GLY A 62 10.59 -20.29 -6.92
N MET A 63 9.57 -19.64 -6.32
CA MET A 63 8.22 -19.58 -6.88
C MET A 63 7.94 -18.30 -7.66
N ARG A 64 8.47 -17.14 -7.21
CA ARG A 64 8.29 -15.82 -7.85
C ARG A 64 6.83 -15.50 -8.20
N ASP A 65 5.92 -15.87 -7.31
CA ASP A 65 4.48 -15.60 -7.41
C ASP A 65 4.06 -14.29 -6.72
N ASP A 66 2.85 -14.21 -6.16
CA ASP A 66 2.33 -12.99 -5.54
C ASP A 66 2.76 -12.81 -4.07
N TRP A 67 2.63 -11.59 -3.55
CA TRP A 67 2.97 -11.23 -2.18
C TRP A 67 2.21 -12.04 -1.12
N PRO A 68 0.88 -12.28 -1.23
CA PRO A 68 0.15 -13.14 -0.30
C PRO A 68 0.72 -14.56 -0.19
N SER A 69 0.99 -15.18 -1.33
CA SER A 69 1.55 -16.54 -1.38
C SER A 69 2.96 -16.61 -0.79
N PHE A 70 3.79 -15.60 -1.09
CA PHE A 70 5.10 -15.45 -0.47
C PHE A 70 5.00 -15.31 1.05
N ALA A 71 4.12 -14.43 1.55
CA ALA A 71 3.95 -14.20 2.99
C ALA A 71 3.49 -15.46 3.73
N GLN A 72 2.59 -16.26 3.12
CA GLN A 72 2.15 -17.52 3.68
C GLN A 72 3.31 -18.52 3.77
N ARG A 73 4.14 -18.66 2.75
CA ARG A 73 5.33 -19.53 2.82
C ARG A 73 6.32 -19.08 3.90
N CYS A 74 6.50 -17.77 4.05
CA CYS A 74 7.32 -17.23 5.15
C CYS A 74 6.75 -17.56 6.53
N GLU A 75 5.42 -17.55 6.70
CA GLU A 75 4.77 -17.97 7.93
C GLU A 75 4.99 -19.46 8.21
N GLU A 76 4.76 -20.30 7.21
CA GLU A 76 4.98 -21.76 7.29
C GLU A 76 6.45 -22.11 7.63
N ALA A 77 7.39 -21.31 7.11
CA ALA A 77 8.82 -21.42 7.42
C ALA A 77 9.23 -20.78 8.77
N GLY A 78 8.30 -20.19 9.51
CA GLY A 78 8.56 -19.53 10.79
C GLY A 78 9.35 -18.22 10.69
N MET A 79 9.38 -17.61 9.51
CA MET A 79 10.07 -16.34 9.23
C MET A 79 9.20 -15.12 9.53
N LEU A 80 7.88 -15.23 9.39
CA LEU A 80 6.90 -14.18 9.70
C LEU A 80 5.86 -14.71 10.67
N GLY A 81 5.39 -13.83 11.56
CA GLY A 81 4.21 -14.09 12.39
C GLY A 81 2.90 -13.66 11.69
N PRO A 82 1.74 -14.05 12.24
CA PRO A 82 0.42 -13.77 11.65
C PRO A 82 0.18 -12.28 11.37
N ASP A 83 0.62 -11.39 12.27
CA ASP A 83 0.46 -9.94 12.11
C ASP A 83 1.23 -9.40 10.90
N ALA A 84 2.42 -9.94 10.64
CA ALA A 84 3.22 -9.56 9.48
C ALA A 84 2.61 -10.09 8.17
N VAL A 85 2.04 -11.29 8.20
CA VAL A 85 1.28 -11.83 7.07
C VAL A 85 0.06 -10.96 6.78
N GLU A 86 -0.72 -10.60 7.81
CA GLU A 86 -1.86 -9.70 7.65
C GLU A 86 -1.45 -8.34 7.06
N GLN A 87 -0.29 -7.80 7.49
CA GLN A 87 0.27 -6.59 6.92
C GLN A 87 0.49 -6.69 5.41
N VAL A 88 1.07 -7.80 4.93
CA VAL A 88 1.27 -8.05 3.49
C VAL A 88 -0.07 -8.13 2.76
N LEU A 89 -1.08 -8.80 3.34
CA LEU A 89 -2.42 -8.88 2.75
C LEU A 89 -3.05 -7.49 2.61
N VAL A 90 -2.93 -6.64 3.64
CA VAL A 90 -3.47 -5.27 3.61
C VAL A 90 -2.72 -4.41 2.58
N LEU A 91 -1.39 -4.53 2.48
CA LEU A 91 -0.60 -3.84 1.44
C LEU A 91 -1.00 -4.29 0.03
N THR A 92 -1.27 -5.58 -0.15
CA THR A 92 -1.76 -6.12 -1.43
C THR A 92 -3.13 -5.55 -1.78
N ALA A 93 -4.07 -5.53 -0.84
CA ALA A 93 -5.39 -4.93 -1.04
C ALA A 93 -5.31 -3.43 -1.33
N PHE A 94 -4.47 -2.70 -0.60
CA PHE A 94 -4.23 -1.29 -0.85
C PHE A 94 -3.69 -1.04 -2.26
N SER A 95 -2.70 -1.83 -2.70
CA SER A 95 -2.15 -1.77 -4.06
C SER A 95 -3.23 -1.95 -5.13
N GLU A 96 -4.14 -2.92 -4.94
CA GLU A 96 -5.27 -3.12 -5.84
C GLU A 96 -6.18 -1.88 -5.91
N LEU A 97 -6.49 -1.29 -4.75
CA LEU A 97 -7.40 -0.16 -4.65
C LEU A 97 -6.81 1.17 -5.11
N ILE A 98 -5.48 1.28 -5.21
CA ILE A 98 -4.81 2.45 -5.81
C ILE A 98 -4.41 2.24 -7.27
N GLY A 99 -4.59 1.04 -7.83
CA GLY A 99 -4.19 0.73 -9.20
C GLY A 99 -2.68 0.55 -9.36
N ASN A 100 -2.00 0.06 -8.33
CA ASN A 100 -0.61 -0.39 -8.47
C ASN A 100 -0.59 -1.77 -9.14
N VAL A 101 -0.12 -1.82 -10.37
CA VAL A 101 0.00 -3.05 -11.17
C VAL A 101 1.44 -3.58 -11.22
N ASP A 102 2.38 -2.93 -10.54
CA ASP A 102 3.81 -3.26 -10.54
C ASP A 102 4.24 -3.84 -9.18
N ARG A 103 3.54 -4.87 -8.73
CA ARG A 103 3.80 -5.56 -7.47
C ARG A 103 4.78 -6.72 -7.64
N HIS A 104 5.97 -6.43 -8.12
CA HIS A 104 7.02 -7.45 -8.17
C HIS A 104 7.65 -7.68 -6.78
N SER A 105 8.37 -8.80 -6.64
CA SER A 105 8.90 -9.25 -5.35
C SER A 105 10.01 -8.35 -4.78
N GLU A 106 10.59 -7.45 -5.56
CA GLU A 106 11.55 -6.45 -5.09
C GLU A 106 10.87 -5.23 -4.44
N ASN A 107 9.55 -5.02 -4.65
CA ASN A 107 8.76 -3.95 -4.01
C ASN A 107 8.15 -4.37 -2.66
N LEU A 108 8.51 -5.54 -2.17
CA LEU A 108 8.25 -6.02 -0.82
C LEU A 108 9.55 -6.43 -0.17
N SER A 109 9.79 -6.03 1.08
CA SER A 109 11.01 -6.41 1.82
C SER A 109 10.69 -6.77 3.26
N LEU A 110 11.56 -7.60 3.83
CA LEU A 110 11.56 -7.91 5.26
C LEU A 110 12.72 -7.20 5.95
N MET A 111 12.45 -6.63 7.12
CA MET A 111 13.49 -6.12 8.01
C MET A 111 14.16 -7.30 8.71
N THR A 112 15.47 -7.19 8.97
CA THR A 112 16.23 -8.23 9.64
C THR A 112 16.87 -7.72 10.94
N ASP A 113 17.08 -8.66 11.87
CA ASP A 113 17.90 -8.41 13.06
C ASP A 113 19.41 -8.41 12.71
N GLU A 114 20.24 -8.19 13.73
CA GLU A 114 21.72 -8.18 13.59
C GLU A 114 22.29 -9.53 13.11
N ARG A 115 21.52 -10.59 13.20
CA ARG A 115 21.90 -11.95 12.74
C ARG A 115 21.35 -12.27 11.34
N GLY A 116 20.72 -11.28 10.69
CA GLY A 116 20.11 -11.45 9.37
C GLY A 116 18.77 -12.20 9.37
N ARG A 117 18.14 -12.43 10.53
CA ARG A 117 16.85 -13.12 10.60
C ARG A 117 15.71 -12.12 10.40
N PRO A 118 14.68 -12.47 9.61
CA PRO A 118 13.50 -11.63 9.46
C PRO A 118 12.82 -11.33 10.80
N VAL A 119 12.44 -10.05 11.00
CA VAL A 119 11.74 -9.59 12.20
C VAL A 119 10.40 -8.91 11.88
N GLY A 120 10.05 -8.78 10.62
CA GLY A 120 8.79 -8.19 10.16
C GLY A 120 8.89 -7.62 8.76
N VAL A 121 7.79 -7.09 8.27
CA VAL A 121 7.71 -6.43 6.97
C VAL A 121 8.31 -5.03 7.07
N SER A 122 9.02 -4.59 6.04
CA SER A 122 9.52 -3.21 5.95
C SER A 122 8.36 -2.21 5.84
N PRO A 123 8.58 -0.93 6.13
CA PRO A 123 7.69 0.12 5.66
C PRO A 123 7.41 -0.03 4.17
N ALA A 124 6.19 0.31 3.74
CA ALA A 124 5.82 0.27 2.32
C ALA A 124 6.63 1.31 1.53
N TYR A 125 7.05 0.94 0.34
CA TYR A 125 7.72 1.80 -0.62
C TYR A 125 7.24 1.46 -2.03
N ASP A 126 7.44 2.37 -2.98
CA ASP A 126 7.05 2.21 -4.38
C ASP A 126 5.55 1.90 -4.57
N MET A 127 4.72 2.56 -3.74
CA MET A 127 3.27 2.37 -3.70
C MET A 127 2.59 3.45 -4.54
N LEU A 128 2.64 3.29 -5.85
CA LEU A 128 2.14 4.23 -6.86
C LEU A 128 0.94 3.66 -7.62
N PRO A 129 0.06 4.50 -8.17
CA PRO A 129 -0.95 4.07 -9.14
C PRO A 129 -0.29 3.81 -10.51
N THR A 130 0.53 2.78 -10.62
CA THR A 130 1.36 2.47 -11.79
C THR A 130 0.53 2.17 -13.05
N VAL A 131 -0.77 1.92 -12.91
CA VAL A 131 -1.71 1.85 -14.05
C VAL A 131 -1.71 3.14 -14.90
N TYR A 132 -1.28 4.26 -14.33
CA TYR A 132 -1.12 5.56 -15.02
C TYR A 132 0.34 5.88 -15.35
N ALA A 133 1.28 4.99 -15.06
CA ALA A 133 2.68 5.20 -15.40
C ALA A 133 2.89 5.17 -16.92
N PRO A 134 3.78 6.01 -17.47
CA PRO A 134 4.12 5.95 -18.88
C PRO A 134 4.58 4.54 -19.28
N LEU A 135 4.04 4.05 -20.37
CA LEU A 135 4.45 2.79 -20.96
C LEU A 135 5.82 2.94 -21.65
N GLY A 136 6.44 1.82 -22.01
CA GLY A 136 7.68 1.81 -22.77
C GLY A 136 7.59 2.72 -24.00
N GLY A 137 8.63 3.52 -24.26
CA GLY A 137 8.65 4.50 -25.33
C GLY A 137 7.98 5.85 -25.03
N GLY A 138 7.61 6.11 -23.76
CA GLY A 138 7.02 7.39 -23.33
C GLY A 138 5.55 7.56 -23.71
N ILE A 139 4.84 6.48 -24.00
CA ILE A 139 3.41 6.51 -24.30
C ILE A 139 2.63 6.66 -22.99
N GLU A 140 1.90 7.76 -22.86
CA GLU A 140 1.02 7.96 -21.71
C GLU A 140 -0.25 7.09 -21.83
N PRO A 141 -0.59 6.28 -20.82
CA PRO A 141 -1.84 5.53 -20.81
C PRO A 141 -3.03 6.49 -20.64
N PRO A 142 -4.22 6.11 -21.15
CA PRO A 142 -5.40 6.93 -20.99
C PRO A 142 -5.81 7.02 -19.52
N LEU A 143 -6.15 8.22 -19.04
CA LEU A 143 -6.67 8.46 -17.70
C LEU A 143 -8.11 7.92 -17.60
N ARG A 144 -8.25 6.65 -17.23
CA ARG A 144 -9.51 5.94 -16.99
C ARG A 144 -9.62 5.54 -15.53
N PRO A 145 -10.84 5.31 -15.01
CA PRO A 145 -10.98 4.72 -13.67
C PRO A 145 -10.20 3.39 -13.55
N ILE A 146 -9.65 3.16 -12.37
CA ILE A 146 -8.98 1.88 -12.07
C ILE A 146 -9.97 0.71 -12.15
N THR A 147 -9.44 -0.50 -12.25
CA THR A 147 -10.25 -1.73 -12.23
C THR A 147 -9.66 -2.66 -11.16
N PRO A 148 -10.06 -2.50 -9.86
CA PRO A 148 -9.54 -3.33 -8.79
C PRO A 148 -9.86 -4.80 -9.01
N SER A 149 -8.92 -5.68 -8.69
CA SER A 149 -9.09 -7.13 -8.71
C SER A 149 -9.20 -7.66 -7.29
N PHE A 150 -10.19 -8.51 -7.02
CA PHE A 150 -10.38 -9.14 -5.71
C PHE A 150 -9.92 -10.61 -5.70
N ARG A 151 -9.30 -11.08 -6.79
CA ARG A 151 -8.99 -12.51 -6.97
C ARG A 151 -7.90 -13.01 -6.03
N SER A 152 -6.85 -12.24 -5.80
CA SER A 152 -5.66 -12.65 -5.01
C SER A 152 -5.94 -12.78 -3.52
N LEU A 153 -6.94 -12.07 -2.99
CA LEU A 153 -7.25 -12.03 -1.55
C LEU A 153 -8.58 -12.68 -1.20
N GLY A 154 -9.48 -12.88 -2.18
CA GLY A 154 -10.82 -13.40 -1.93
C GLY A 154 -11.62 -12.54 -0.95
N ALA A 155 -12.58 -13.15 -0.26
CA ALA A 155 -13.43 -12.49 0.73
C ALA A 155 -12.72 -12.43 2.09
N ARG A 156 -12.02 -11.34 2.36
CA ARG A 156 -11.35 -11.02 3.64
C ARG A 156 -11.82 -9.63 4.12
N PRO A 157 -13.01 -9.52 4.74
CA PRO A 157 -13.64 -8.24 5.04
C PRO A 157 -12.76 -7.27 5.82
N GLU A 158 -12.02 -7.76 6.83
CA GLU A 158 -11.17 -6.92 7.67
C GLU A 158 -9.98 -6.36 6.89
N VAL A 159 -9.37 -7.17 6.03
CA VAL A 159 -8.24 -6.75 5.16
C VAL A 159 -8.73 -5.67 4.20
N TRP A 160 -9.87 -5.91 3.53
CA TRP A 160 -10.44 -4.93 2.60
C TRP A 160 -10.87 -3.65 3.30
N ALA A 161 -11.46 -3.73 4.50
CA ALA A 161 -11.85 -2.55 5.28
C ALA A 161 -10.65 -1.65 5.59
N ARG A 162 -9.56 -2.23 6.10
CA ARG A 162 -8.32 -1.49 6.43
C ARG A 162 -7.67 -0.87 5.18
N ALA A 163 -7.58 -1.63 4.10
CA ALA A 163 -7.01 -1.14 2.85
C ALA A 163 -7.88 -0.04 2.23
N PHE A 164 -9.21 -0.19 2.31
CA PHE A 164 -10.16 0.80 1.77
C PHE A 164 -10.03 2.15 2.45
N GLU A 165 -9.94 2.22 3.77
CA GLU A 165 -9.80 3.48 4.49
C GLU A 165 -8.60 4.28 3.97
N ALA A 166 -7.43 3.63 3.82
CA ALA A 166 -6.22 4.27 3.32
C ALA A 166 -6.33 4.64 1.83
N ALA A 167 -6.84 3.74 0.98
CA ALA A 167 -6.95 3.99 -0.46
C ALA A 167 -7.99 5.08 -0.77
N HIS A 168 -9.08 5.14 0.00
CA HIS A 168 -10.09 6.19 -0.16
C HIS A 168 -9.52 7.55 0.24
N ALA A 169 -8.81 7.64 1.38
CA ALA A 169 -8.12 8.85 1.80
C ALA A 169 -7.08 9.29 0.76
N PHE A 170 -6.31 8.35 0.20
CA PHE A 170 -5.36 8.61 -0.89
C PHE A 170 -6.02 9.26 -2.10
N TRP A 171 -7.12 8.68 -2.62
CA TRP A 171 -7.80 9.21 -3.79
C TRP A 171 -8.47 10.56 -3.54
N LEU A 172 -9.03 10.79 -2.34
CA LEU A 172 -9.58 12.09 -1.97
C LEU A 172 -8.49 13.17 -1.90
N ALA A 173 -7.35 12.84 -1.29
CA ALA A 173 -6.22 13.75 -1.22
C ALA A 173 -5.67 14.08 -2.62
N ALA A 174 -5.53 13.08 -3.49
CA ALA A 174 -5.12 13.28 -4.89
C ALA A 174 -6.14 14.12 -5.69
N ALA A 175 -7.44 13.99 -5.42
CA ALA A 175 -8.48 14.78 -6.07
C ALA A 175 -8.43 16.27 -5.68
N ASP A 176 -7.94 16.58 -4.48
CA ASP A 176 -7.83 17.95 -3.95
C ASP A 176 -6.43 18.56 -4.17
N ASP A 177 -5.44 17.80 -4.58
CA ASP A 177 -4.07 18.28 -4.76
C ASP A 177 -3.92 19.17 -6.00
N HIS A 178 -3.77 20.46 -5.78
CA HIS A 178 -3.63 21.47 -6.85
C HIS A 178 -2.33 21.37 -7.65
N ARG A 179 -1.35 20.60 -7.21
CA ARG A 179 -0.12 20.29 -7.98
C ARG A 179 -0.41 19.32 -9.14
N LEU A 180 -1.53 18.60 -9.05
CA LEU A 180 -1.98 17.69 -10.09
C LEU A 180 -2.85 18.40 -11.12
N SER A 181 -2.75 17.99 -12.37
CA SER A 181 -3.59 18.51 -13.45
C SER A 181 -5.08 18.22 -13.21
N ARG A 182 -5.93 19.06 -13.78
CA ARG A 182 -7.39 18.87 -13.67
C ARG A 182 -7.88 17.47 -14.13
N PRO A 183 -7.36 16.88 -15.25
CA PRO A 183 -7.73 15.52 -15.63
C PRO A 183 -7.37 14.46 -14.57
N VAL A 184 -6.16 14.54 -13.98
CA VAL A 184 -5.71 13.62 -12.92
C VAL A 184 -6.58 13.75 -11.68
N ARG A 185 -6.86 14.98 -11.23
CA ARG A 185 -7.78 15.20 -10.09
C ARG A 185 -9.18 14.68 -10.34
N LYS A 186 -9.70 14.82 -11.58
CA LYS A 186 -11.01 14.30 -11.96
C LYS A 186 -11.05 12.76 -11.90
N VAL A 187 -10.03 12.08 -12.42
CA VAL A 187 -9.97 10.61 -12.36
C VAL A 187 -9.78 10.12 -10.93
N SER A 188 -9.00 10.83 -10.10
CA SER A 188 -8.83 10.53 -8.68
C SER A 188 -10.16 10.59 -7.91
N ALA A 189 -10.96 11.65 -8.12
CA ALA A 189 -12.29 11.75 -7.54
C ALA A 189 -13.25 10.64 -8.05
N GLY A 190 -13.09 10.20 -9.29
CA GLY A 190 -13.80 9.05 -9.86
C GLY A 190 -13.41 7.75 -9.18
N ASN A 191 -12.11 7.54 -8.96
CA ASN A 191 -11.57 6.35 -8.29
C ASN A 191 -12.03 6.26 -6.83
N ALA A 192 -12.05 7.40 -6.09
CA ALA A 192 -12.56 7.41 -4.72
C ALA A 192 -14.00 6.89 -4.64
N ARG A 193 -14.89 7.35 -5.55
CA ARG A 193 -16.27 6.86 -5.62
C ARG A 193 -16.35 5.39 -6.02
N LEU A 194 -15.59 5.00 -7.05
CA LEU A 194 -15.59 3.62 -7.54
C LEU A 194 -15.17 2.63 -6.46
N ILE A 195 -14.08 2.89 -5.73
CA ILE A 195 -13.65 1.95 -4.67
C ILE A 195 -14.65 1.91 -3.52
N ALA A 196 -15.33 3.01 -3.21
CA ALA A 196 -16.41 3.01 -2.21
C ALA A 196 -17.58 2.09 -2.63
N GLU A 197 -17.95 2.11 -3.91
CA GLU A 197 -19.01 1.27 -4.45
C GLU A 197 -18.62 -0.22 -4.49
N VAL A 198 -17.42 -0.55 -4.97
CA VAL A 198 -17.01 -1.95 -5.17
C VAL A 198 -16.56 -2.64 -3.89
N VAL A 199 -16.07 -1.89 -2.89
CA VAL A 199 -15.63 -2.45 -1.61
C VAL A 199 -16.77 -2.53 -0.59
N ALA A 200 -17.78 -1.65 -0.66
CA ALA A 200 -18.91 -1.63 0.28
C ALA A 200 -19.57 -3.01 0.53
N PRO A 201 -19.78 -3.87 -0.48
CA PRO A 201 -20.35 -5.19 -0.28
C PRO A 201 -19.44 -6.16 0.48
N LEU A 202 -18.13 -5.87 0.55
CA LEU A 202 -17.13 -6.70 1.22
C LEU A 202 -16.88 -6.26 2.66
N LEU A 203 -17.34 -5.06 3.03
CA LEU A 203 -17.12 -4.52 4.37
C LEU A 203 -18.02 -5.22 5.38
N PRO A 204 -17.56 -5.44 6.62
CA PRO A 204 -18.42 -5.93 7.68
C PRO A 204 -19.57 -4.95 7.90
N ALA A 205 -20.79 -5.47 8.08
CA ALA A 205 -21.94 -4.64 8.41
C ALA A 205 -21.61 -3.78 9.64
N ARG A 206 -21.74 -2.45 9.53
CA ARG A 206 -21.57 -1.55 10.68
C ARG A 206 -22.50 -2.04 11.77
N ARG A 207 -21.96 -2.55 12.89
CA ARG A 207 -22.75 -2.77 14.09
C ARG A 207 -23.34 -1.42 14.46
N ALA A 208 -24.67 -1.27 14.35
CA ALA A 208 -25.35 -0.13 14.92
C ALA A 208 -25.04 -0.13 16.41
N GLU A 209 -24.29 0.87 16.89
CA GLU A 209 -24.17 1.15 18.31
C GLU A 209 -25.55 1.56 18.81
N ASN A 210 -26.36 0.58 19.16
CA ASN A 210 -27.56 0.81 19.91
C ASN A 210 -27.16 1.26 21.32
N GLY A 211 -26.99 2.58 21.44
CA GLY A 211 -27.01 3.27 22.72
C GLY A 211 -28.36 3.07 23.41
N GLN A 212 -28.57 1.90 23.96
CA GLN A 212 -29.63 1.75 24.97
C GLN A 212 -29.05 2.20 26.31
N GLY A 213 -29.23 3.49 26.57
CA GLY A 213 -29.21 4.01 27.93
C GLY A 213 -30.20 3.21 28.77
N ARG A 214 -29.69 2.46 29.73
CA ARG A 214 -30.51 1.88 30.80
C ARG A 214 -31.13 3.03 31.60
N PRO A 215 -32.46 3.11 31.76
CA PRO A 215 -33.02 4.02 32.74
C PRO A 215 -32.68 3.45 34.11
N THR A 216 -31.97 4.20 34.93
CA THR A 216 -31.87 4.01 36.37
C THR A 216 -33.24 4.33 36.95
N LEU A 217 -33.95 3.31 37.38
CA LEU A 217 -35.06 3.45 38.33
C LEU A 217 -34.49 3.69 39.72
N GLY A 218 -34.95 4.82 40.31
CA GLY A 218 -34.70 5.21 41.70
C GLY A 218 -35.41 4.30 42.70
#